data_7c6e099f76acfac04ab9149d7332a490
#
_entry.id   7c6e099f76acfac04ab9149d7332a490
#
_cell.length_a   1.000
_cell.length_b   1.000
_cell.length_c   1.000
_cell.angle_alpha   90.00
_cell.angle_beta   90.00
_cell.angle_gamma   90.00
#
_symmetry.space_group_name_H-M   'P 1'
#
loop_
_entity.id
_entity.type
_entity.pdbx_description
1 polymer ?
#
loop_
_entity_poly.entity_id
_entity_poly.type
_entity_poly.pdbx_seq_one_letter_code
_entity_poly.pdbx_strand_id
1 'polypeptide(L)'
;MCTAATYKTKDFYFGRTLDYEFSYGDEITITPRNFPFKFRHTNECNSHFAMIGMAHIADGYPLYYDAMNEKGLCMAGLNFVGNAVYFEPKNGKENIAQFEFIPYILSHCDSVLQARKKLENLNITNTQFSDRLPCAQLHWIISDKDESLTIESTIDGLKVYDNPVGVLTNNPPFDIQMFMLNNYMSLSPKQPENNFGKSAELTTYSRGMGAIGLPGDLSSASRFAKVAFTKLNSVSGDSEGESVSQFFHILGSVDQQRGCCEVAEGKYEITLYTSCCNADKGIYYYTTYNNHQICAVDMHKIDLDIAELTAYTPVTEGKVLFQN
;
A
#
# COMPACT_ATOMS: atom_id res chain seq x y z
N MET A 1 10.12 -5.10 3.97
CA MET A 1 8.69 -5.43 4.29
C MET A 1 7.80 -4.25 3.93
N CYS A 2 6.48 -4.35 4.10
CA CYS A 2 5.57 -3.26 3.69
C CYS A 2 4.23 -3.40 4.39
N THR A 3 3.48 -2.30 4.52
CA THR A 3 2.11 -2.31 5.02
C THR A 3 1.29 -1.32 4.22
N ALA A 4 0.16 -1.75 3.64
CA ALA A 4 -0.80 -0.88 2.99
C ALA A 4 -2.11 -0.84 3.77
N ALA A 5 -2.79 0.29 3.72
CA ALA A 5 -4.07 0.48 4.38
C ALA A 5 -4.97 1.42 3.58
N THR A 6 -6.27 1.28 3.81
CA THR A 6 -7.30 2.23 3.41
C THR A 6 -7.85 2.96 4.62
N TYR A 7 -8.39 4.16 4.44
CA TYR A 7 -9.13 4.87 5.48
C TYR A 7 -10.22 5.73 4.83
N LYS A 8 -11.41 5.70 5.37
CA LYS A 8 -12.52 6.48 4.84
C LYS A 8 -13.10 7.39 5.92
N THR A 9 -13.14 8.66 5.62
CA THR A 9 -13.85 9.69 6.38
C THR A 9 -14.87 10.35 5.43
N LYS A 10 -14.81 11.66 5.24
CA LYS A 10 -15.52 12.33 4.17
C LYS A 10 -14.97 11.92 2.79
N ASP A 11 -13.63 11.92 2.66
CA ASP A 11 -12.91 11.45 1.47
C ASP A 11 -12.35 10.03 1.70
N PHE A 12 -11.92 9.39 0.63
CA PHE A 12 -11.25 8.08 0.68
C PHE A 12 -9.73 8.24 0.61
N TYR A 13 -9.05 7.58 1.54
CA TYR A 13 -7.59 7.59 1.66
C TYR A 13 -7.01 6.19 1.49
N PHE A 14 -5.88 6.12 0.79
CA PHE A 14 -5.13 4.91 0.54
C PHE A 14 -3.64 5.20 0.62
N GLY A 15 -2.84 4.28 1.14
CA GLY A 15 -1.39 4.44 1.13
C GLY A 15 -0.66 3.28 1.77
N ARG A 16 0.64 3.42 1.87
CA ARG A 16 1.51 2.35 2.37
C ARG A 16 2.74 2.87 3.09
N THR A 17 3.41 1.99 3.87
CA THR A 17 4.81 2.10 4.20
C THR A 17 5.65 1.31 3.19
N LEU A 18 6.76 1.86 2.70
CA LEU A 18 7.81 1.10 2.02
C LEU A 18 8.93 0.84 3.03
N ASP A 19 9.03 -0.43 3.47
CA ASP A 19 10.05 -0.83 4.44
C ASP A 19 11.14 -1.63 3.70
N TYR A 20 12.36 -1.05 3.65
CA TYR A 20 13.49 -1.63 2.92
C TYR A 20 14.82 -1.07 3.46
N GLU A 21 15.96 -1.64 3.03
CA GLU A 21 17.28 -1.23 3.50
C GLU A 21 17.82 0.01 2.78
N PHE A 22 17.35 0.28 1.55
CA PHE A 22 17.78 1.41 0.73
C PHE A 22 16.74 1.79 -0.32
N SER A 23 16.78 3.05 -0.78
CA SER A 23 15.96 3.53 -1.90
C SER A 23 16.63 3.25 -3.24
N TYR A 24 15.84 2.89 -4.24
CA TYR A 24 16.30 2.77 -5.63
C TYR A 24 16.33 4.12 -6.37
N GLY A 25 16.11 5.24 -5.68
CA GLY A 25 15.90 6.55 -6.30
C GLY A 25 14.43 6.75 -6.64
N ASP A 26 13.59 6.57 -5.63
CA ASP A 26 12.14 6.64 -5.76
C ASP A 26 11.69 8.09 -5.89
N GLU A 27 10.74 8.37 -6.80
CA GLU A 27 10.19 9.69 -7.06
C GLU A 27 8.67 9.68 -7.07
N ILE A 28 8.05 10.77 -6.63
CA ILE A 28 6.61 10.96 -6.81
C ILE A 28 6.38 11.27 -8.28
N THR A 29 5.81 10.32 -9.01
CA THR A 29 5.69 10.37 -10.46
C THR A 29 4.24 10.53 -10.87
N ILE A 30 3.95 11.53 -11.71
CA ILE A 30 2.68 11.68 -12.41
C ILE A 30 2.85 11.15 -13.82
N THR A 31 2.04 10.16 -14.19
CA THR A 31 1.91 9.69 -15.57
C THR A 31 0.65 10.32 -16.15
N PRO A 32 0.77 11.26 -17.10
CA PRO A 32 -0.37 11.94 -17.70
C PRO A 32 -1.10 11.06 -18.71
N ARG A 33 -2.30 11.47 -19.14
CA ARG A 33 -3.23 10.66 -19.95
C ARG A 33 -2.68 10.19 -21.29
N ASN A 34 -1.76 10.95 -21.89
CA ASN A 34 -1.22 10.64 -23.22
C ASN A 34 0.21 10.08 -23.16
N PHE A 35 0.69 9.67 -21.97
CA PHE A 35 1.94 8.94 -21.86
C PHE A 35 1.83 7.57 -22.55
N PRO A 36 2.72 7.22 -23.51
CA PRO A 36 2.58 5.98 -24.28
C PRO A 36 3.10 4.77 -23.48
N PHE A 37 2.21 4.04 -22.79
CA PHE A 37 2.58 2.77 -22.19
C PHE A 37 2.79 1.70 -23.26
N LYS A 38 3.99 1.14 -23.33
CA LYS A 38 4.37 0.01 -24.18
C LYS A 38 4.42 -1.26 -23.33
N PHE A 39 3.28 -1.89 -23.16
CA PHE A 39 3.18 -3.15 -22.45
C PHE A 39 3.80 -4.31 -23.25
N ARG A 40 4.46 -5.25 -22.55
CA ARG A 40 5.25 -6.33 -23.18
C ARG A 40 4.44 -7.31 -24.04
N HIS A 41 3.19 -7.55 -23.63
CA HIS A 41 2.35 -8.60 -24.23
C HIS A 41 1.00 -8.11 -24.74
N THR A 42 0.69 -6.82 -24.61
CA THR A 42 -0.54 -6.22 -25.12
C THR A 42 -0.25 -5.07 -26.06
N ASN A 43 -1.29 -4.51 -26.65
CA ASN A 43 -1.14 -3.33 -27.49
C ASN A 43 -0.65 -2.12 -26.68
N GLU A 44 0.04 -1.21 -27.35
CA GLU A 44 0.42 0.09 -26.81
C GLU A 44 -0.84 0.86 -26.37
N CYS A 45 -0.76 1.48 -25.19
CA CYS A 45 -1.83 2.29 -24.63
C CYS A 45 -1.41 3.77 -24.66
N ASN A 46 -1.89 4.49 -25.66
CA ASN A 46 -1.54 5.89 -25.93
C ASN A 46 -2.52 6.90 -25.32
N SER A 47 -3.57 6.44 -24.66
CA SER A 47 -4.53 7.26 -23.92
C SER A 47 -5.15 6.44 -22.80
N HIS A 48 -5.08 6.94 -21.60
CA HIS A 48 -5.50 6.25 -20.39
C HIS A 48 -5.83 7.25 -19.28
N PHE A 49 -6.26 6.79 -18.11
CA PHE A 49 -6.41 7.68 -16.94
C PHE A 49 -5.05 8.15 -16.45
N ALA A 50 -4.93 9.44 -16.15
CA ALA A 50 -3.75 9.95 -15.48
C ALA A 50 -3.59 9.30 -14.11
N MET A 51 -2.33 9.09 -13.67
CA MET A 51 -2.04 8.48 -12.37
C MET A 51 -0.88 9.18 -11.68
N ILE A 52 -0.88 9.10 -10.34
CA ILE A 52 0.20 9.60 -9.49
C ILE A 52 0.56 8.55 -8.44
N GLY A 53 1.84 8.40 -8.15
CA GLY A 53 2.31 7.46 -7.13
C GLY A 53 3.81 7.54 -6.92
N MET A 54 4.33 6.71 -6.02
CA MET A 54 5.77 6.54 -5.85
C MET A 54 6.28 5.50 -6.83
N ALA A 55 7.29 5.85 -7.62
CA ALA A 55 7.87 5.00 -8.63
C ALA A 55 9.40 5.12 -8.71
N HIS A 56 10.05 4.04 -9.13
CA HIS A 56 11.40 4.10 -9.67
C HIS A 56 11.30 4.26 -11.20
N ILE A 57 11.86 5.34 -11.74
CA ILE A 57 11.87 5.55 -13.19
C ILE A 57 13.11 4.88 -13.79
N ALA A 58 12.89 3.81 -14.57
CA ALA A 58 13.93 3.08 -15.28
C ALA A 58 13.69 3.14 -16.80
N ASP A 59 14.68 3.56 -17.58
CA ASP A 59 14.58 3.68 -19.03
C ASP A 59 13.33 4.46 -19.51
N GLY A 60 12.93 5.49 -18.75
CA GLY A 60 11.75 6.31 -19.04
C GLY A 60 10.41 5.62 -18.70
N TYR A 61 10.44 4.46 -18.05
CA TYR A 61 9.24 3.73 -17.62
C TYR A 61 9.04 3.83 -16.09
N PRO A 62 7.83 4.20 -15.61
CA PRO A 62 7.56 4.31 -14.18
C PRO A 62 7.24 2.93 -13.56
N LEU A 63 8.15 2.40 -12.76
CA LEU A 63 7.96 1.18 -11.98
C LEU A 63 7.32 1.56 -10.64
N TYR A 64 5.99 1.56 -10.59
CA TYR A 64 5.23 1.99 -9.43
C TYR A 64 5.29 0.98 -8.27
N TYR A 65 5.48 1.48 -7.05
CA TYR A 65 5.29 0.75 -5.80
C TYR A 65 3.86 0.86 -5.31
N ASP A 66 3.30 2.07 -5.38
CA ASP A 66 1.91 2.41 -5.12
C ASP A 66 1.49 3.59 -6.00
N ALA A 67 0.25 3.64 -6.38
CA ALA A 67 -0.32 4.74 -7.15
C ALA A 67 -1.84 4.80 -7.01
N MET A 68 -2.39 5.95 -7.38
CA MET A 68 -3.81 6.13 -7.67
C MET A 68 -4.01 6.74 -9.04
N ASN A 69 -5.14 6.47 -9.68
CA ASN A 69 -5.52 7.19 -10.90
C ASN A 69 -6.50 8.34 -10.60
N GLU A 70 -6.74 9.19 -11.59
CA GLU A 70 -7.64 10.34 -11.52
C GLU A 70 -9.12 10.00 -11.27
N LYS A 71 -9.48 8.71 -11.29
CA LYS A 71 -10.82 8.20 -10.97
C LYS A 71 -10.96 7.73 -9.53
N GLY A 72 -9.85 7.75 -8.77
CA GLY A 72 -9.83 7.36 -7.37
C GLY A 72 -9.58 5.87 -7.14
N LEU A 73 -9.24 5.10 -8.18
CA LEU A 73 -8.76 3.74 -8.00
C LEU A 73 -7.30 3.76 -7.54
N CYS A 74 -7.00 3.04 -6.46
CA CYS A 74 -5.70 2.97 -5.83
C CYS A 74 -5.14 1.55 -5.87
N MET A 75 -3.82 1.41 -5.98
CA MET A 75 -3.15 0.12 -5.98
C MET A 75 -1.76 0.21 -5.36
N ALA A 76 -1.34 -0.85 -4.66
CA ALA A 76 0.02 -1.01 -4.15
C ALA A 76 0.50 -2.45 -4.30
N GLY A 77 1.80 -2.62 -4.59
CA GLY A 77 2.49 -3.90 -4.60
C GLY A 77 3.37 -4.05 -3.36
N LEU A 78 3.26 -5.18 -2.67
CA LEU A 78 3.99 -5.49 -1.44
C LEU A 78 4.75 -6.79 -1.60
N ASN A 79 5.89 -6.94 -0.92
CA ASN A 79 6.70 -8.16 -0.98
C ASN A 79 5.92 -9.39 -0.52
N PHE A 80 5.99 -10.46 -1.33
CA PHE A 80 5.35 -11.76 -1.10
C PHE A 80 6.32 -12.91 -1.39
N VAL A 81 7.49 -12.79 -0.80
CA VAL A 81 8.67 -13.64 -1.08
C VAL A 81 8.37 -15.10 -0.75
N GLY A 82 8.72 -15.99 -1.69
CA GLY A 82 8.53 -17.45 -1.56
C GLY A 82 7.12 -17.94 -1.88
N ASN A 83 6.12 -17.05 -2.04
CA ASN A 83 4.75 -17.40 -2.40
C ASN A 83 4.36 -16.92 -3.80
N ALA A 84 4.93 -15.78 -4.25
CA ALA A 84 4.62 -15.25 -5.56
C ALA A 84 5.16 -16.15 -6.68
N VAL A 85 4.29 -16.53 -7.62
CA VAL A 85 4.63 -17.30 -8.82
C VAL A 85 4.01 -16.62 -10.04
N TYR A 86 4.82 -16.36 -11.06
CA TYR A 86 4.37 -15.81 -12.33
C TYR A 86 4.56 -16.85 -13.43
N PHE A 87 3.73 -16.76 -14.46
CA PHE A 87 3.62 -17.80 -15.48
C PHE A 87 4.15 -17.32 -16.83
N GLU A 88 4.46 -18.27 -17.71
CA GLU A 88 4.66 -17.96 -19.12
C GLU A 88 3.40 -17.35 -19.73
N PRO A 89 3.51 -16.53 -20.80
CA PRO A 89 2.36 -16.04 -21.52
C PRO A 89 1.42 -17.16 -21.97
N LYS A 90 0.13 -17.02 -21.74
CA LYS A 90 -0.91 -18.02 -22.04
C LYS A 90 -1.79 -17.56 -23.20
N ASN A 91 -2.02 -18.45 -24.19
CA ASN A 91 -2.95 -18.17 -25.28
C ASN A 91 -4.37 -17.99 -24.75
N GLY A 92 -5.08 -16.98 -25.28
CA GLY A 92 -6.46 -16.67 -24.89
C GLY A 92 -6.59 -15.95 -23.55
N LYS A 93 -5.47 -15.60 -22.89
CA LYS A 93 -5.42 -14.77 -21.71
C LYS A 93 -4.84 -13.39 -22.02
N GLU A 94 -5.21 -12.42 -21.24
CA GLU A 94 -4.60 -11.11 -21.23
C GLU A 94 -3.30 -11.19 -20.41
N ASN A 95 -2.16 -11.17 -21.10
CA ASN A 95 -0.85 -11.37 -20.49
C ASN A 95 -0.24 -10.01 -20.13
N ILE A 96 0.18 -9.84 -18.88
CA ILE A 96 0.80 -8.62 -18.38
C ILE A 96 2.06 -8.99 -17.61
N ALA A 97 3.18 -8.32 -17.88
CA ALA A 97 4.38 -8.48 -17.08
C ALA A 97 4.14 -8.00 -15.64
N GLN A 98 4.80 -8.64 -14.68
CA GLN A 98 4.60 -8.35 -13.25
C GLN A 98 4.77 -6.85 -12.93
N PHE A 99 5.80 -6.21 -13.48
CA PHE A 99 6.10 -4.78 -13.24
C PHE A 99 5.07 -3.82 -13.89
N GLU A 100 4.31 -4.29 -14.86
CA GLU A 100 3.27 -3.53 -15.57
C GLU A 100 1.92 -3.55 -14.85
N PHE A 101 1.75 -4.41 -13.85
CA PHE A 101 0.43 -4.71 -13.31
C PHE A 101 -0.25 -3.48 -12.68
N ILE A 102 0.48 -2.66 -11.91
CA ILE A 102 -0.07 -1.42 -11.35
C ILE A 102 -0.48 -0.44 -12.46
N PRO A 103 0.41 0.01 -13.37
CA PRO A 103 0.01 0.94 -14.41
C PRO A 103 -1.03 0.37 -15.36
N TYR A 104 -1.04 -0.95 -15.60
CA TYR A 104 -2.02 -1.58 -16.46
C TYR A 104 -3.44 -1.50 -15.88
N ILE A 105 -3.64 -1.86 -14.63
CA ILE A 105 -4.94 -1.78 -13.96
C ILE A 105 -5.41 -0.33 -13.86
N LEU A 106 -4.53 0.58 -13.41
CA LEU A 106 -4.88 1.99 -13.22
C LEU A 106 -5.14 2.73 -14.54
N SER A 107 -4.56 2.27 -15.65
CA SER A 107 -4.82 2.81 -16.98
C SER A 107 -6.22 2.48 -17.51
N HIS A 108 -6.73 1.30 -17.16
CA HIS A 108 -7.93 0.72 -17.82
C HIS A 108 -9.16 0.68 -16.92
N CYS A 109 -9.01 0.83 -15.61
CA CYS A 109 -10.11 0.66 -14.67
C CYS A 109 -10.35 1.95 -13.87
N ASP A 110 -11.62 2.35 -13.73
CA ASP A 110 -12.05 3.49 -12.92
C ASP A 110 -12.50 3.08 -11.51
N SER A 111 -12.64 1.77 -11.25
CA SER A 111 -13.19 1.23 -10.02
C SER A 111 -12.69 -0.20 -9.76
N VAL A 112 -12.81 -0.64 -8.50
CA VAL A 112 -12.53 -2.03 -8.11
C VAL A 112 -13.45 -3.00 -8.86
N LEU A 113 -14.69 -2.62 -9.12
CA LEU A 113 -15.64 -3.43 -9.90
C LEU A 113 -15.11 -3.71 -11.32
N GLN A 114 -14.55 -2.71 -12.00
CA GLN A 114 -13.93 -2.90 -13.32
C GLN A 114 -12.64 -3.71 -13.22
N ALA A 115 -11.81 -3.45 -12.22
CA ALA A 115 -10.59 -4.22 -11.97
C ALA A 115 -10.91 -5.72 -11.77
N ARG A 116 -11.95 -6.04 -10.99
CA ARG A 116 -12.40 -7.43 -10.76
C ARG A 116 -12.72 -8.14 -12.07
N LYS A 117 -13.47 -7.50 -12.96
CA LYS A 117 -13.80 -8.07 -14.29
C LYS A 117 -12.54 -8.27 -15.14
N LYS A 118 -11.61 -7.32 -15.09
CA LYS A 118 -10.35 -7.38 -15.82
C LYS A 118 -9.50 -8.57 -15.35
N LEU A 119 -9.47 -8.83 -14.03
CA LEU A 119 -8.71 -9.91 -13.41
C LEU A 119 -9.20 -11.32 -13.81
N GLU A 120 -10.45 -11.52 -14.20
CA GLU A 120 -10.99 -12.83 -14.59
C GLU A 120 -10.23 -13.47 -15.76
N ASN A 121 -9.73 -12.65 -16.69
CA ASN A 121 -8.99 -13.12 -17.86
C ASN A 121 -7.49 -12.82 -17.82
N LEU A 122 -6.97 -12.27 -16.72
CA LEU A 122 -5.59 -11.84 -16.61
C LEU A 122 -4.62 -13.02 -16.34
N ASN A 123 -3.41 -12.93 -16.87
CA ASN A 123 -2.28 -13.77 -16.55
C ASN A 123 -1.07 -12.88 -16.29
N ILE A 124 -0.56 -12.89 -15.05
CA ILE A 124 0.67 -12.16 -14.69
C ILE A 124 1.85 -13.01 -15.12
N THR A 125 2.70 -12.44 -15.99
CA THR A 125 3.81 -13.17 -16.60
C THR A 125 5.13 -12.99 -15.86
N ASN A 126 6.01 -13.96 -16.01
CA ASN A 126 7.39 -13.96 -15.50
C ASN A 126 8.36 -13.09 -16.35
N THR A 127 7.80 -12.25 -17.22
CA THR A 127 8.58 -11.33 -18.05
C THR A 127 9.21 -10.25 -17.18
N GLN A 128 10.52 -10.24 -17.09
CA GLN A 128 11.27 -9.24 -16.32
C GLN A 128 11.38 -7.91 -17.06
N PHE A 129 11.60 -6.83 -16.32
CA PHE A 129 11.85 -5.52 -16.92
C PHE A 129 13.20 -5.50 -17.66
N SER A 130 14.25 -5.96 -17.01
CA SER A 130 15.60 -6.11 -17.56
C SER A 130 16.38 -7.14 -16.72
N ASP A 131 17.59 -7.53 -17.17
CA ASP A 131 18.49 -8.41 -16.42
C ASP A 131 18.89 -7.84 -15.04
N ARG A 132 18.89 -6.51 -14.89
CA ARG A 132 19.20 -5.83 -13.62
C ARG A 132 17.97 -5.66 -12.71
N LEU A 133 16.78 -5.72 -13.28
CA LEU A 133 15.50 -5.58 -12.60
C LEU A 133 14.62 -6.79 -12.93
N PRO A 134 14.89 -7.94 -12.26
CA PRO A 134 14.07 -9.15 -12.42
C PRO A 134 12.68 -8.96 -11.83
N CYS A 135 11.79 -9.92 -12.06
CA CYS A 135 10.45 -9.92 -11.47
C CYS A 135 10.53 -9.89 -9.95
N ALA A 136 9.96 -8.85 -9.34
CA ALA A 136 9.80 -8.77 -7.90
C ALA A 136 8.69 -9.72 -7.43
N GLN A 137 8.91 -10.44 -6.33
CA GLN A 137 7.91 -11.32 -5.75
C GLN A 137 6.89 -10.50 -4.95
N LEU A 138 5.77 -10.15 -5.57
CA LEU A 138 4.76 -9.26 -5.01
C LEU A 138 3.38 -9.92 -4.93
N HIS A 139 2.56 -9.37 -4.05
CA HIS A 139 1.11 -9.40 -4.08
C HIS A 139 0.58 -7.97 -4.00
N TRP A 140 -0.71 -7.76 -4.27
CA TRP A 140 -1.24 -6.41 -4.44
C TRP A 140 -2.53 -6.20 -3.68
N ILE A 141 -2.76 -4.96 -3.29
CA ILE A 141 -4.06 -4.45 -2.85
C ILE A 141 -4.56 -3.46 -3.91
N ILE A 142 -5.82 -3.60 -4.30
CA ILE A 142 -6.55 -2.67 -5.16
C ILE A 142 -7.74 -2.16 -4.37
N SER A 143 -7.94 -0.85 -4.35
CA SER A 143 -9.00 -0.26 -3.52
C SER A 143 -9.58 0.99 -4.15
N ASP A 144 -10.87 1.18 -3.95
CA ASP A 144 -11.58 2.45 -4.14
C ASP A 144 -12.40 2.79 -2.88
N LYS A 145 -13.23 3.80 -2.96
CA LYS A 145 -14.07 4.25 -1.82
C LYS A 145 -15.11 3.22 -1.36
N ASP A 146 -15.41 2.21 -2.15
CA ASP A 146 -16.50 1.25 -1.93
C ASP A 146 -15.99 -0.13 -1.50
N GLU A 147 -14.88 -0.60 -2.08
CA GLU A 147 -14.35 -1.94 -1.77
C GLU A 147 -12.81 -2.03 -1.90
N SER A 148 -12.26 -3.13 -1.40
CA SER A 148 -10.84 -3.48 -1.54
C SER A 148 -10.68 -4.94 -1.92
N LEU A 149 -9.68 -5.23 -2.76
CA LEU A 149 -9.26 -6.56 -3.16
C LEU A 149 -7.81 -6.82 -2.77
N THR A 150 -7.50 -8.05 -2.43
CA THR A 150 -6.12 -8.56 -2.41
C THR A 150 -5.91 -9.53 -3.55
N ILE A 151 -4.82 -9.35 -4.30
CA ILE A 151 -4.46 -10.16 -5.47
C ILE A 151 -3.15 -10.87 -5.20
N GLU A 152 -3.17 -12.20 -5.28
CA GLU A 152 -2.01 -13.07 -5.09
C GLU A 152 -1.86 -14.01 -6.29
N SER A 153 -0.72 -13.93 -6.98
CA SER A 153 -0.33 -14.92 -8.00
C SER A 153 0.55 -15.97 -7.35
N THR A 154 0.02 -17.18 -7.20
CA THR A 154 0.66 -18.30 -6.50
C THR A 154 0.83 -19.49 -7.45
N ILE A 155 1.44 -20.59 -6.97
CA ILE A 155 1.57 -21.84 -7.75
C ILE A 155 0.20 -22.36 -8.22
N ASP A 156 -0.88 -22.07 -7.49
CA ASP A 156 -2.25 -22.48 -7.84
C ASP A 156 -2.94 -21.50 -8.83
N GLY A 157 -2.26 -20.43 -9.25
CA GLY A 157 -2.78 -19.40 -10.15
C GLY A 157 -3.06 -18.08 -9.47
N LEU A 158 -3.80 -17.21 -10.19
CA LEU A 158 -4.18 -15.89 -9.70
C LEU A 158 -5.38 -16.00 -8.75
N LYS A 159 -5.20 -15.59 -7.51
CA LYS A 159 -6.23 -15.54 -6.48
C LYS A 159 -6.67 -14.09 -6.26
N VAL A 160 -7.96 -13.87 -6.18
CA VAL A 160 -8.57 -12.56 -5.92
C VAL A 160 -9.46 -12.70 -4.69
N TYR A 161 -9.11 -11.99 -3.63
CA TYR A 161 -9.83 -12.02 -2.36
C TYR A 161 -10.54 -10.70 -2.12
N ASP A 162 -11.76 -10.76 -1.59
CA ASP A 162 -12.37 -9.60 -0.95
C ASP A 162 -11.57 -9.24 0.31
N ASN A 163 -11.23 -7.97 0.47
CA ASN A 163 -10.46 -7.49 1.62
C ASN A 163 -11.29 -6.54 2.49
N PRO A 164 -12.11 -7.08 3.39
CA PRO A 164 -13.04 -6.27 4.20
C PRO A 164 -12.33 -5.38 5.23
N VAL A 165 -11.07 -5.69 5.57
CA VAL A 165 -10.30 -4.87 6.51
C VAL A 165 -9.52 -3.75 5.80
N GLY A 166 -9.34 -3.85 4.46
CA GLY A 166 -8.61 -2.87 3.67
C GLY A 166 -7.16 -2.68 4.15
N VAL A 167 -6.50 -3.76 4.53
CA VAL A 167 -5.09 -3.81 4.96
C VAL A 167 -4.40 -4.94 4.23
N LEU A 168 -3.14 -4.74 3.84
CA LEU A 168 -2.25 -5.77 3.33
C LEU A 168 -0.85 -5.56 3.90
N THR A 169 -0.17 -6.66 4.26
CA THR A 169 1.23 -6.64 4.67
C THR A 169 2.08 -7.53 3.75
N ASN A 170 2.70 -8.57 4.25
CA ASN A 170 3.53 -9.49 3.48
C ASN A 170 3.06 -10.94 3.71
N ASN A 171 3.99 -11.90 3.85
CA ASN A 171 3.67 -13.28 4.24
C ASN A 171 3.03 -13.36 5.64
N PRO A 172 2.19 -14.35 5.93
CA PRO A 172 1.69 -15.41 5.05
C PRO A 172 0.63 -14.92 4.05
N PRO A 173 0.10 -15.81 3.16
CA PRO A 173 -1.01 -15.49 2.27
C PRO A 173 -2.19 -14.83 2.98
N PHE A 174 -2.94 -14.02 2.23
CA PHE A 174 -3.97 -13.14 2.78
C PHE A 174 -5.10 -13.90 3.52
N ASP A 175 -5.54 -15.03 3.00
CA ASP A 175 -6.55 -15.87 3.65
C ASP A 175 -6.09 -16.37 5.04
N ILE A 176 -4.82 -16.70 5.17
CA ILE A 176 -4.21 -17.07 6.45
C ILE A 176 -4.15 -15.87 7.40
N GLN A 177 -3.76 -14.69 6.90
CA GLN A 177 -3.75 -13.46 7.72
C GLN A 177 -5.15 -13.13 8.24
N MET A 178 -6.17 -13.22 7.37
CA MET A 178 -7.56 -13.03 7.78
C MET A 178 -8.01 -14.05 8.81
N PHE A 179 -7.64 -15.33 8.64
CA PHE A 179 -7.92 -16.37 9.63
C PHE A 179 -7.26 -16.06 10.98
N MET A 180 -6.02 -15.58 10.99
CA MET A 180 -5.30 -15.24 12.23
C MET A 180 -5.94 -14.08 13.01
N LEU A 181 -6.70 -13.19 12.37
CA LEU A 181 -7.45 -12.13 13.07
C LEU A 181 -8.45 -12.67 14.11
N ASN A 182 -8.92 -13.91 13.97
CA ASN A 182 -9.78 -14.55 14.95
C ASN A 182 -9.13 -14.60 16.36
N ASN A 183 -7.81 -14.64 16.46
CA ASN A 183 -7.09 -14.62 17.73
C ASN A 183 -7.24 -13.29 18.48
N TYR A 184 -7.65 -12.23 17.78
CA TYR A 184 -7.72 -10.86 18.30
C TYR A 184 -9.17 -10.35 18.44
N MET A 185 -10.17 -11.21 18.22
CA MET A 185 -11.59 -10.82 18.25
C MET A 185 -12.07 -10.29 19.61
N SER A 186 -11.34 -10.55 20.69
CA SER A 186 -11.63 -10.03 22.03
C SER A 186 -11.10 -8.63 22.28
N LEU A 187 -10.24 -8.11 21.42
CA LEU A 187 -9.65 -6.78 21.58
C LEU A 187 -10.70 -5.68 21.41
N SER A 188 -10.56 -4.63 22.19
CA SER A 188 -11.49 -3.51 22.21
C SER A 188 -10.74 -2.20 22.53
N PRO A 189 -11.17 -1.03 22.01
CA PRO A 189 -10.70 0.26 22.49
C PRO A 189 -11.25 0.62 23.89
N LYS A 190 -12.26 -0.12 24.37
CA LYS A 190 -12.87 0.08 25.68
C LYS A 190 -12.07 -0.64 26.78
N GLN A 191 -12.23 -0.20 28.02
CA GLN A 191 -11.69 -0.92 29.18
C GLN A 191 -12.36 -2.31 29.30
N PRO A 192 -11.57 -3.35 29.63
CA PRO A 192 -12.12 -4.69 29.80
C PRO A 192 -12.92 -4.80 31.12
N GLU A 193 -13.92 -5.66 31.10
CA GLU A 193 -14.57 -6.17 32.31
C GLU A 193 -13.78 -7.37 32.84
N ASN A 194 -13.94 -7.68 34.15
CA ASN A 194 -13.30 -8.85 34.72
C ASN A 194 -14.04 -10.13 34.31
N ASN A 195 -13.62 -10.74 33.22
CA ASN A 195 -14.11 -12.03 32.72
C ASN A 195 -13.17 -13.20 33.08
N PHE A 196 -12.09 -12.94 33.88
CA PHE A 196 -11.14 -13.98 34.25
C PHE A 196 -11.69 -15.05 35.17
N GLY A 197 -12.50 -14.63 36.15
CA GLY A 197 -13.17 -15.55 37.07
C GLY A 197 -13.86 -14.82 38.22
N LYS A 198 -14.97 -15.37 38.70
CA LYS A 198 -15.80 -14.74 39.74
C LYS A 198 -15.10 -14.62 41.10
N SER A 199 -14.11 -15.47 41.40
CA SER A 199 -13.40 -15.51 42.67
C SER A 199 -12.17 -14.57 42.70
N ALA A 200 -11.78 -13.99 41.56
CA ALA A 200 -10.64 -13.08 41.47
C ALA A 200 -11.15 -11.64 41.26
N GLU A 201 -10.97 -10.80 42.26
CA GLU A 201 -11.29 -9.36 42.18
C GLU A 201 -10.17 -8.62 41.39
N LEU A 202 -10.31 -8.56 40.05
CA LEU A 202 -9.36 -7.86 39.19
C LEU A 202 -9.95 -6.53 38.76
N THR A 203 -9.08 -5.49 38.77
CA THR A 203 -9.43 -4.14 38.35
C THR A 203 -8.45 -3.62 37.31
N THR A 204 -8.91 -2.71 36.45
CA THR A 204 -8.03 -2.06 35.50
C THR A 204 -7.07 -1.11 36.19
N TYR A 205 -5.77 -1.18 35.87
CA TYR A 205 -4.73 -0.33 36.45
C TYR A 205 -4.30 0.81 35.52
N SER A 206 -4.69 0.79 34.24
CA SER A 206 -4.40 1.85 33.27
C SER A 206 -5.46 1.91 32.17
N ARG A 207 -5.43 2.99 31.36
CA ARG A 207 -6.23 3.09 30.14
C ARG A 207 -5.61 2.22 29.03
N GLY A 208 -6.42 1.82 28.03
CA GLY A 208 -5.97 1.04 26.87
C GLY A 208 -5.87 -0.47 27.12
N MET A 209 -6.27 -0.96 28.30
CA MET A 209 -6.17 -2.38 28.64
C MET A 209 -7.06 -3.31 27.81
N GLY A 210 -8.08 -2.78 27.13
CA GLY A 210 -8.90 -3.57 26.20
C GLY A 210 -8.14 -4.08 24.98
N ALA A 211 -6.98 -3.50 24.68
CA ALA A 211 -6.09 -3.93 23.61
C ALA A 211 -4.91 -4.81 24.09
N ILE A 212 -4.93 -5.32 25.33
CA ILE A 212 -3.90 -6.26 25.82
C ILE A 212 -3.91 -7.51 24.94
N GLY A 213 -2.73 -7.85 24.39
CA GLY A 213 -2.55 -8.93 23.44
C GLY A 213 -2.48 -8.47 21.98
N LEU A 214 -2.73 -7.18 21.69
CA LEU A 214 -2.43 -6.62 20.38
C LEU A 214 -0.91 -6.72 20.14
N PRO A 215 -0.46 -7.36 19.02
CA PRO A 215 0.96 -7.59 18.81
C PRO A 215 1.73 -6.27 18.59
N GLY A 216 2.96 -6.22 19.07
CA GLY A 216 3.82 -5.03 18.97
C GLY A 216 5.09 -5.24 18.17
N ASP A 217 5.40 -6.48 17.75
CA ASP A 217 6.55 -6.78 16.93
C ASP A 217 6.35 -6.38 15.47
N LEU A 218 7.45 -6.36 14.69
CA LEU A 218 7.47 -5.88 13.31
C LEU A 218 7.19 -6.99 12.27
N SER A 219 6.85 -8.22 12.69
CA SER A 219 6.50 -9.28 11.75
C SER A 219 5.26 -8.92 10.94
N SER A 220 5.15 -9.50 9.75
CA SER A 220 4.04 -9.19 8.82
C SER A 220 2.67 -9.46 9.43
N ALA A 221 2.47 -10.61 10.07
CA ALA A 221 1.18 -10.96 10.69
C ALA A 221 0.84 -10.03 11.87
N SER A 222 1.84 -9.63 12.66
CA SER A 222 1.66 -8.68 13.76
C SER A 222 1.30 -7.28 13.26
N ARG A 223 1.97 -6.80 12.22
CA ARG A 223 1.64 -5.52 11.58
C ARG A 223 0.24 -5.54 10.96
N PHE A 224 -0.15 -6.65 10.33
CA PHE A 224 -1.50 -6.82 9.78
C PHE A 224 -2.56 -6.67 10.88
N ALA A 225 -2.46 -7.43 11.98
CA ALA A 225 -3.39 -7.36 13.09
C ALA A 225 -3.41 -5.97 13.74
N LYS A 226 -2.22 -5.37 13.95
CA LYS A 226 -2.08 -4.05 14.58
C LYS A 226 -2.70 -2.94 13.73
N VAL A 227 -2.42 -2.90 12.42
CA VAL A 227 -2.98 -1.88 11.53
C VAL A 227 -4.48 -2.09 11.33
N ALA A 228 -4.95 -3.34 11.20
CA ALA A 228 -6.38 -3.64 11.11
C ALA A 228 -7.13 -3.14 12.36
N PHE A 229 -6.65 -3.46 13.56
CA PHE A 229 -7.24 -2.97 14.81
C PHE A 229 -7.20 -1.44 14.91
N THR A 230 -6.05 -0.83 14.65
CA THR A 230 -5.88 0.62 14.73
C THR A 230 -6.81 1.33 13.76
N LYS A 231 -6.82 0.93 12.48
CA LYS A 231 -7.66 1.51 11.44
C LYS A 231 -9.16 1.41 11.77
N LEU A 232 -9.62 0.21 12.16
CA LEU A 232 -11.04 -0.07 12.41
C LEU A 232 -11.58 0.66 13.66
N ASN A 233 -10.70 1.08 14.56
CA ASN A 233 -11.08 1.81 15.79
C ASN A 233 -10.66 3.29 15.76
N SER A 234 -9.96 3.73 14.71
CA SER A 234 -9.56 5.14 14.56
C SER A 234 -10.74 6.03 14.26
N VAL A 235 -10.70 7.22 14.86
CA VAL A 235 -11.68 8.28 14.65
C VAL A 235 -10.92 9.54 14.20
N SER A 236 -11.45 10.22 13.21
CA SER A 236 -10.92 11.48 12.68
C SER A 236 -12.04 12.53 12.63
N GLY A 237 -11.68 13.80 12.58
CA GLY A 237 -12.59 14.85 12.14
C GLY A 237 -12.82 14.78 10.62
N ASP A 238 -13.69 15.69 10.13
CA ASP A 238 -14.14 15.69 8.74
C ASP A 238 -13.22 16.50 7.80
N SER A 239 -12.27 17.25 8.34
CA SER A 239 -11.33 18.00 7.51
C SER A 239 -10.27 17.08 6.89
N GLU A 240 -9.81 17.45 5.70
CA GLU A 240 -8.72 16.73 5.03
C GLU A 240 -7.46 16.64 5.88
N GLY A 241 -7.07 17.75 6.53
CA GLY A 241 -5.89 17.77 7.39
C GLY A 241 -5.98 16.80 8.57
N GLU A 242 -7.14 16.71 9.22
CA GLU A 242 -7.37 15.74 10.30
C GLU A 242 -7.34 14.31 9.79
N SER A 243 -7.98 14.05 8.64
CA SER A 243 -8.01 12.70 8.02
C SER A 243 -6.63 12.25 7.57
N VAL A 244 -5.85 13.11 6.91
CA VAL A 244 -4.47 12.84 6.50
C VAL A 244 -3.59 12.58 7.72
N SER A 245 -3.68 13.44 8.76
CA SER A 245 -2.95 13.24 10.02
C SER A 245 -3.29 11.89 10.65
N GLN A 246 -4.59 11.55 10.75
CA GLN A 246 -5.03 10.27 11.31
C GLN A 246 -4.52 9.09 10.48
N PHE A 247 -4.48 9.20 9.16
CA PHE A 247 -3.94 8.15 8.30
C PHE A 247 -2.46 7.88 8.58
N PHE A 248 -1.64 8.93 8.74
CA PHE A 248 -0.23 8.77 9.13
C PHE A 248 -0.07 8.17 10.53
N HIS A 249 -0.97 8.46 11.48
CA HIS A 249 -0.98 7.78 12.78
C HIS A 249 -1.33 6.29 12.66
N ILE A 250 -2.22 5.91 11.77
CA ILE A 250 -2.56 4.49 11.53
C ILE A 250 -1.32 3.74 11.04
N LEU A 251 -0.68 4.19 9.97
CA LEU A 251 0.51 3.55 9.41
C LEU A 251 1.75 3.74 10.30
N GLY A 252 1.92 4.89 10.96
CA GLY A 252 3.00 5.12 11.92
C GLY A 252 3.01 4.16 13.11
N SER A 253 1.87 3.48 13.37
CA SER A 253 1.81 2.43 14.38
C SER A 253 2.70 1.22 14.07
N VAL A 254 3.17 1.07 12.82
CA VAL A 254 4.01 -0.04 12.34
C VAL A 254 5.27 0.42 11.62
N ASP A 255 5.66 1.69 11.81
CA ASP A 255 6.93 2.21 11.30
C ASP A 255 8.10 1.35 11.77
N GLN A 256 9.04 1.10 10.88
CA GLN A 256 10.23 0.32 11.16
C GLN A 256 11.41 1.24 11.51
N GLN A 257 11.85 1.15 12.75
CA GLN A 257 12.94 1.96 13.28
C GLN A 257 14.28 1.29 12.99
N ARG A 258 15.28 2.09 12.62
CA ARG A 258 16.65 1.59 12.38
C ARG A 258 17.19 0.84 13.61
N GLY A 259 17.66 -0.37 13.40
CA GLY A 259 18.17 -1.25 14.44
C GLY A 259 17.16 -2.27 14.97
N CYS A 260 15.86 -2.12 14.68
CA CYS A 260 14.83 -3.05 15.18
C CYS A 260 14.53 -4.21 14.23
N CYS A 261 14.96 -4.14 12.97
CA CYS A 261 14.83 -5.22 11.99
C CYS A 261 16.15 -5.34 11.21
N GLU A 262 17.02 -6.27 11.63
CA GLU A 262 18.28 -6.55 10.95
C GLU A 262 18.06 -7.62 9.87
N VAL A 263 18.44 -7.32 8.62
CA VAL A 263 18.30 -8.20 7.46
C VAL A 263 19.61 -8.86 7.08
N ALA A 264 20.74 -8.26 7.43
CA ALA A 264 22.09 -8.77 7.36
C ALA A 264 22.96 -7.97 8.33
N GLU A 265 24.17 -8.44 8.64
CA GLU A 265 25.07 -7.78 9.56
C GLU A 265 25.24 -6.28 9.23
N GLY A 266 24.81 -5.42 10.14
CA GLY A 266 24.84 -3.95 10.01
C GLY A 266 23.87 -3.36 8.96
N LYS A 267 22.95 -4.16 8.40
CA LYS A 267 21.92 -3.69 7.48
C LYS A 267 20.54 -3.82 8.11
N TYR A 268 19.84 -2.72 8.15
CA TYR A 268 18.56 -2.62 8.83
C TYR A 268 17.46 -2.22 7.84
N GLU A 269 16.33 -2.90 7.93
CA GLU A 269 15.11 -2.45 7.29
C GLU A 269 14.53 -1.25 8.06
N ILE A 270 14.14 -0.22 7.35
CA ILE A 270 13.51 0.99 7.87
C ILE A 270 12.33 1.38 7.00
N THR A 271 11.37 2.12 7.54
CA THR A 271 10.31 2.73 6.73
C THR A 271 10.90 3.89 5.92
N LEU A 272 11.25 3.64 4.66
CA LEU A 272 11.84 4.65 3.77
C LEU A 272 10.89 5.82 3.54
N TYR A 273 9.61 5.50 3.28
CA TYR A 273 8.53 6.48 3.20
C TYR A 273 7.19 5.87 3.64
N THR A 274 6.29 6.75 4.06
CA THR A 274 4.87 6.45 4.21
C THR A 274 4.09 7.34 3.25
N SER A 275 3.19 6.75 2.46
CA SER A 275 2.31 7.47 1.54
C SER A 275 0.87 7.54 2.04
N CYS A 276 0.14 8.54 1.57
CA CYS A 276 -1.29 8.72 1.76
C CYS A 276 -1.89 9.43 0.53
N CYS A 277 -2.67 8.72 -0.26
CA CYS A 277 -3.43 9.29 -1.37
C CYS A 277 -4.78 9.80 -0.86
N ASN A 278 -5.17 11.05 -1.12
CA ASN A 278 -6.56 11.46 -1.13
C ASN A 278 -7.12 11.14 -2.52
N ALA A 279 -7.83 10.03 -2.63
CA ALA A 279 -8.29 9.50 -3.92
C ALA A 279 -9.41 10.32 -4.56
N ASP A 280 -10.19 11.06 -3.75
CA ASP A 280 -11.25 11.95 -4.25
C ASP A 280 -10.68 13.25 -4.85
N LYS A 281 -9.46 13.66 -4.42
CA LYS A 281 -8.86 14.93 -4.83
C LYS A 281 -7.61 14.78 -5.70
N GLY A 282 -7.09 13.58 -5.90
CA GLY A 282 -5.87 13.36 -6.68
C GLY A 282 -4.61 13.94 -6.01
N ILE A 283 -4.53 13.94 -4.68
CA ILE A 283 -3.40 14.48 -3.92
C ILE A 283 -2.63 13.32 -3.27
N TYR A 284 -1.33 13.26 -3.55
CA TYR A 284 -0.41 12.29 -2.97
C TYR A 284 0.40 12.95 -1.84
N TYR A 285 0.14 12.55 -0.60
CA TYR A 285 0.86 12.96 0.60
C TYR A 285 1.92 11.93 0.95
N TYR A 286 3.04 12.37 1.53
CA TYR A 286 4.08 11.46 2.01
C TYR A 286 4.90 12.05 3.15
N THR A 287 5.53 11.15 3.91
CA THR A 287 6.63 11.43 4.82
C THR A 287 7.80 10.52 4.47
N THR A 288 9.02 10.85 4.89
CA THR A 288 10.20 9.99 4.74
C THR A 288 10.86 9.73 6.08
N TYR A 289 11.76 8.75 6.16
CA TYR A 289 12.35 8.33 7.43
C TYR A 289 12.94 9.48 8.26
N ASN A 290 13.65 10.41 7.63
CA ASN A 290 14.26 11.56 8.33
C ASN A 290 13.41 12.84 8.24
N ASN A 291 12.32 12.85 7.49
CA ASN A 291 11.42 14.00 7.36
C ASN A 291 10.00 13.62 7.75
N HIS A 292 9.61 13.97 8.99
CA HIS A 292 8.26 13.76 9.51
C HIS A 292 7.26 14.84 9.07
N GLN A 293 7.73 15.89 8.37
CA GLN A 293 6.84 16.88 7.78
C GLN A 293 6.08 16.23 6.63
N ILE A 294 4.75 16.27 6.69
CA ILE A 294 3.91 15.81 5.58
C ILE A 294 4.13 16.72 4.38
N CYS A 295 4.57 16.13 3.27
CA CYS A 295 4.72 16.77 1.97
C CYS A 295 3.61 16.27 1.05
N ALA A 296 3.28 17.03 -0.02
CA ALA A 296 2.22 16.67 -0.94
C ALA A 296 2.53 17.06 -2.38
N VAL A 297 2.02 16.26 -3.32
CA VAL A 297 1.95 16.58 -4.76
C VAL A 297 0.51 16.42 -5.20
N ASP A 298 -0.05 17.47 -5.79
CA ASP A 298 -1.40 17.51 -6.35
C ASP A 298 -1.30 17.29 -7.87
N MET A 299 -1.85 16.17 -8.36
CA MET A 299 -1.76 15.82 -9.78
C MET A 299 -2.49 16.80 -10.70
N HIS A 300 -3.48 17.53 -10.18
CA HIS A 300 -4.26 18.51 -10.96
C HIS A 300 -3.57 19.87 -11.11
N LYS A 301 -2.35 20.04 -10.53
CA LYS A 301 -1.55 21.27 -10.70
C LYS A 301 -0.62 21.24 -11.90
N ILE A 302 -0.66 20.18 -12.70
CA ILE A 302 0.03 20.09 -13.98
C ILE A 302 -0.99 19.85 -15.11
N ASP A 303 -0.54 20.02 -16.34
CA ASP A 303 -1.34 19.61 -17.50
C ASP A 303 -1.32 18.06 -17.61
N LEU A 304 -2.47 17.43 -17.41
CA LEU A 304 -2.61 15.98 -17.49
C LEU A 304 -2.77 15.44 -18.91
N ASP A 305 -2.82 16.30 -19.93
CA ASP A 305 -2.98 15.89 -21.33
C ASP A 305 -1.65 15.88 -22.10
N ILE A 306 -0.51 16.12 -21.43
CA ILE A 306 0.83 15.94 -22.00
C ILE A 306 1.18 14.45 -22.14
N ALA A 307 2.30 14.16 -22.83
CA ALA A 307 2.80 12.80 -23.07
C ALA A 307 4.06 12.44 -22.28
N GLU A 308 4.55 13.34 -21.46
CA GLU A 308 5.82 13.17 -20.71
C GLU A 308 5.56 13.02 -19.23
N LEU A 309 6.31 12.13 -18.57
CA LEU A 309 6.26 11.96 -17.11
C LEU A 309 6.66 13.26 -16.40
N THR A 310 6.00 13.54 -15.29
CA THR A 310 6.44 14.58 -14.35
C THR A 310 6.81 13.92 -13.03
N ALA A 311 8.06 14.11 -12.60
CA ALA A 311 8.60 13.50 -11.40
C ALA A 311 9.07 14.54 -10.38
N TYR A 312 8.89 14.24 -9.10
CA TYR A 312 9.32 15.08 -7.98
C TYR A 312 10.17 14.23 -7.04
N THR A 313 11.39 14.69 -6.79
CA THR A 313 12.26 14.05 -5.80
C THR A 313 11.69 14.24 -4.39
N PRO A 314 11.54 13.17 -3.60
CA PRO A 314 11.04 13.27 -2.25
C PRO A 314 11.92 14.15 -1.35
N VAL A 315 11.28 14.91 -0.46
CA VAL A 315 11.98 15.67 0.58
C VAL A 315 12.40 14.69 1.68
N THR A 316 13.70 14.42 1.76
CA THR A 316 14.26 13.42 2.69
C THR A 316 14.86 14.03 3.96
N GLU A 317 15.08 15.35 4.01
CA GLU A 317 15.65 16.04 5.15
C GLU A 317 14.57 16.84 5.90
N GLY A 318 14.36 16.50 7.16
CA GLY A 318 13.48 17.23 8.06
C GLY A 318 14.14 18.50 8.60
N LYS A 319 13.31 19.50 8.87
CA LYS A 319 13.75 20.76 9.53
C LYS A 319 13.18 20.84 10.94
N VAL A 320 14.03 21.13 11.92
CA VAL A 320 13.56 21.46 13.26
C VAL A 320 13.11 22.92 13.27
N LEU A 321 11.84 23.14 13.65
CA LEU A 321 11.31 24.48 13.86
C LEU A 321 11.59 24.92 15.31
N PHE A 322 12.53 25.85 15.51
CA PHE A 322 12.73 26.49 16.81
C PHE A 322 11.66 27.55 17.03
N GLN A 323 11.05 27.54 18.21
CA GLN A 323 10.00 28.50 18.59
C GLN A 323 10.53 29.71 19.37
N ASN A 324 11.82 29.77 19.61
CA ASN A 324 12.52 30.84 20.32
C ASN A 324 13.64 31.42 19.46
#